data_ec6b5c2fa18f70ad6248edb7a59bef61
#
_entry.id   ec6b5c2fa18f70ad6248edb7a59bef61
#
_cell.length_a   1.000
_cell.length_b   1.000
_cell.length_c   1.000
_cell.angle_alpha   90.00
_cell.angle_beta   90.00
_cell.angle_gamma   90.00
#
_symmetry.space_group_name_H-M   'P 1'
#
loop_
_entity.id
_entity.type
_entity.pdbx_description
1 polymer ?
#
loop_
_entity_poly.entity_id
_entity_poly.type
_entity_poly.pdbx_seq_one_letter_code
_entity_poly.pdbx_strand_id
1 'polypeptide(L)'
;MRDDREQHKSITSLSFLKGPPHRPSRLFPLTRQLSWMLTPFLLRTPIGPNQVTALSLLLGLYGAWVFTEGTFEAGVIGSLFILLCYTLDNCDGEVARARGLASKWGARFDDFTDWAVDTAFFLGLGFGVWNVSGEVIWWWLALATAFGATVDYCVDISAYWRESRDDSTKVPDDAKLDRPKMPDLMASLIYVFHTLSRADFCFIVLGLSLFEFTWVLLPLAAVGAQAYWVVDIYKRVRRAGANQ
;
A
#
# COMPACT_ATOMS: atom_id res chain seq x y z
N MET A 1 -13.30 -42.38 -18.66
CA MET A 1 -12.47 -42.64 -17.49
C MET A 1 -10.96 -42.54 -17.75
N ARG A 2 -10.56 -41.90 -18.86
CA ARG A 2 -9.14 -41.60 -19.20
C ARG A 2 -8.87 -40.08 -19.22
N ASP A 3 -9.90 -39.26 -19.25
CA ASP A 3 -9.79 -37.80 -19.41
C ASP A 3 -9.54 -37.04 -18.10
N ASP A 4 -10.03 -37.56 -16.98
CA ASP A 4 -9.89 -36.89 -15.68
C ASP A 4 -8.49 -36.97 -15.08
N ARG A 5 -7.65 -37.92 -15.52
CA ARG A 5 -6.27 -38.03 -15.06
C ARG A 5 -5.28 -37.13 -15.80
N GLU A 6 -5.61 -36.69 -17.00
CA GLU A 6 -4.78 -35.73 -17.75
C GLU A 6 -5.03 -34.29 -17.28
N GLN A 7 -6.27 -33.95 -16.88
CA GLN A 7 -6.56 -32.64 -16.29
C GLN A 7 -5.90 -32.46 -14.93
N HIS A 8 -5.80 -33.51 -14.13
CA HIS A 8 -5.13 -33.42 -12.80
C HIS A 8 -3.59 -33.37 -12.90
N LYS A 9 -3.00 -33.82 -14.01
CA LYS A 9 -1.54 -33.67 -14.28
C LYS A 9 -1.17 -32.31 -14.80
N SER A 10 -2.09 -31.53 -15.37
CA SER A 10 -1.82 -30.20 -15.91
C SER A 10 -1.72 -29.12 -14.80
N ILE A 11 -2.25 -29.37 -13.62
CA ILE A 11 -2.21 -28.44 -12.49
C ILE A 11 -0.86 -28.47 -11.74
N THR A 12 -0.07 -29.52 -11.95
CA THR A 12 1.24 -29.69 -11.29
C THR A 12 2.44 -29.30 -12.16
N SER A 13 2.22 -28.83 -13.38
CA SER A 13 3.34 -28.36 -14.19
C SER A 13 3.70 -26.91 -13.85
N LEU A 14 4.89 -26.73 -13.29
CA LEU A 14 5.58 -25.45 -13.06
C LEU A 14 5.68 -24.53 -14.32
N SER A 15 5.09 -24.91 -15.44
CA SER A 15 5.08 -24.18 -16.69
C SER A 15 4.17 -22.94 -16.72
N PHE A 16 3.36 -22.71 -15.69
CA PHE A 16 2.52 -21.50 -15.54
C PHE A 16 3.25 -20.29 -14.97
N LEU A 17 4.47 -20.47 -14.46
CA LEU A 17 5.25 -19.37 -13.94
C LEU A 17 5.83 -18.56 -15.11
N LYS A 18 5.40 -17.34 -15.31
CA LYS A 18 6.03 -16.36 -16.23
C LYS A 18 7.43 -15.93 -15.73
N GLY A 19 8.21 -16.86 -15.17
CA GLY A 19 9.54 -16.64 -14.61
C GLY A 19 9.52 -16.12 -13.16
N PRO A 20 10.64 -16.21 -12.45
CA PRO A 20 10.80 -15.64 -11.12
C PRO A 20 10.69 -14.11 -11.22
N PRO A 21 10.22 -13.42 -10.16
CA PRO A 21 10.19 -11.97 -10.12
C PRO A 21 11.60 -11.42 -10.40
N HIS A 22 11.70 -10.45 -11.31
CA HIS A 22 12.98 -9.83 -11.63
C HIS A 22 13.50 -9.06 -10.42
N ARG A 23 14.78 -9.28 -10.09
CA ARG A 23 15.44 -8.51 -9.03
C ARG A 23 15.31 -7.01 -9.32
N PRO A 24 14.84 -6.20 -8.36
CA PRO A 24 14.79 -4.75 -8.52
C PRO A 24 16.19 -4.22 -8.90
N SER A 25 16.27 -3.48 -9.99
CA SER A 25 17.53 -2.91 -10.49
C SER A 25 18.02 -1.71 -9.66
N ARG A 26 17.19 -1.22 -8.73
CA ARG A 26 17.47 -0.07 -7.86
C ARG A 26 17.34 -0.47 -6.40
N LEU A 27 18.08 0.23 -5.53
CA LEU A 27 18.01 0.01 -4.08
C LEU A 27 16.62 0.35 -3.53
N PHE A 28 15.99 1.40 -4.02
CA PHE A 28 14.65 1.85 -3.63
C PHE A 28 13.58 1.46 -4.66
N PRO A 29 12.33 1.10 -4.23
CA PRO A 29 11.87 0.95 -2.83
C PRO A 29 12.49 -0.25 -2.10
N LEU A 30 12.75 -0.11 -0.80
CA LEU A 30 13.30 -1.18 0.04
C LEU A 30 12.28 -2.32 0.24
N THR A 31 11.00 -1.99 0.35
CA THR A 31 9.90 -2.97 0.43
C THR A 31 9.92 -3.96 -0.74
N ARG A 32 10.26 -3.50 -1.96
CA ARG A 32 10.43 -4.38 -3.12
C ARG A 32 11.64 -5.32 -3.02
N GLN A 33 12.67 -4.95 -2.28
CA GLN A 33 13.79 -5.86 -2.03
C GLN A 33 13.35 -6.98 -1.08
N LEU A 34 12.56 -6.65 -0.06
CA LEU A 34 12.01 -7.63 0.88
C LEU A 34 11.00 -8.54 0.18
N SER A 35 10.08 -7.98 -0.62
CA SER A 35 9.09 -8.78 -1.35
C SER A 35 9.77 -9.73 -2.35
N TRP A 36 10.79 -9.26 -3.07
CA TRP A 36 11.56 -10.12 -3.99
C TRP A 36 12.19 -11.32 -3.28
N MET A 37 12.63 -11.17 -2.03
CA MET A 37 13.17 -12.29 -1.23
C MET A 37 12.06 -13.23 -0.75
N LEU A 38 10.87 -12.70 -0.44
CA LEU A 38 9.76 -13.47 0.15
C LEU A 38 8.89 -14.16 -0.91
N THR A 39 8.65 -13.52 -2.05
CA THR A 39 7.78 -14.02 -3.12
C THR A 39 8.14 -15.43 -3.62
N PRO A 40 9.43 -15.82 -3.79
CA PRO A 40 9.76 -17.19 -4.20
C PRO A 40 9.29 -18.26 -3.22
N PHE A 41 9.22 -17.95 -1.92
CA PHE A 41 8.68 -18.87 -0.92
C PHE A 41 7.15 -18.97 -1.05
N LEU A 42 6.46 -17.87 -1.23
CA LEU A 42 5.00 -17.85 -1.45
C LEU A 42 4.60 -18.59 -2.72
N LEU A 43 5.41 -18.51 -3.79
CA LEU A 43 5.17 -19.23 -5.03
C LEU A 43 5.27 -20.76 -4.89
N ARG A 44 5.96 -21.26 -3.87
CA ARG A 44 6.06 -22.70 -3.55
C ARG A 44 4.87 -23.21 -2.74
N THR A 45 4.03 -22.31 -2.23
CA THR A 45 2.82 -22.64 -1.46
C THR A 45 1.57 -22.60 -2.36
N PRO A 46 0.45 -23.22 -1.98
CA PRO A 46 -0.80 -23.11 -2.71
C PRO A 46 -1.55 -21.77 -2.45
N ILE A 47 -0.97 -20.86 -1.68
CA ILE A 47 -1.59 -19.59 -1.27
C ILE A 47 -1.80 -18.69 -2.48
N GLY A 48 -3.05 -18.29 -2.73
CA GLY A 48 -3.40 -17.37 -3.82
C GLY A 48 -3.10 -15.89 -3.49
N PRO A 49 -3.01 -15.00 -4.51
CA PRO A 49 -2.71 -13.59 -4.30
C PRO A 49 -3.68 -12.92 -3.31
N ASN A 50 -4.98 -13.09 -3.46
CA ASN A 50 -5.98 -12.50 -2.55
C ASN A 50 -5.87 -13.00 -1.10
N GLN A 51 -5.30 -14.20 -0.89
CA GLN A 51 -5.02 -14.71 0.46
C GLN A 51 -3.79 -14.01 1.06
N VAL A 52 -2.82 -13.66 0.23
CA VAL A 52 -1.66 -12.86 0.65
C VAL A 52 -2.11 -11.45 1.02
N THR A 53 -2.96 -10.81 0.18
CA THR A 53 -3.61 -9.52 0.50
C THR A 53 -4.41 -9.57 1.81
N ALA A 54 -5.21 -10.64 2.03
CA ALA A 54 -5.96 -10.80 3.28
C ALA A 54 -5.03 -10.96 4.50
N LEU A 55 -3.90 -11.64 4.34
CA LEU A 55 -2.90 -11.79 5.40
C LEU A 55 -2.21 -10.45 5.69
N SER A 56 -1.85 -9.67 4.65
CA SER A 56 -1.29 -8.33 4.83
C SER A 56 -2.25 -7.43 5.60
N LEU A 57 -3.55 -7.43 5.25
CA LEU A 57 -4.60 -6.70 5.95
C LEU A 57 -4.65 -7.06 7.45
N LEU A 58 -4.67 -8.35 7.78
CA LEU A 58 -4.73 -8.79 9.18
C LEU A 58 -3.51 -8.34 9.98
N LEU A 59 -2.32 -8.43 9.39
CA LEU A 59 -1.08 -7.99 10.03
C LEU A 59 -1.04 -6.47 10.18
N GLY A 60 -1.48 -5.73 9.17
CA GLY A 60 -1.58 -4.28 9.21
C GLY A 60 -2.56 -3.78 10.29
N LEU A 61 -3.76 -4.37 10.36
CA LEU A 61 -4.74 -4.05 11.40
C LEU A 61 -4.24 -4.43 12.80
N TYR A 62 -3.55 -5.55 12.94
CA TYR A 62 -2.93 -5.92 14.22
C TYR A 62 -1.84 -4.94 14.63
N GLY A 63 -0.96 -4.55 13.70
CA GLY A 63 0.04 -3.51 13.94
C GLY A 63 -0.58 -2.18 14.37
N ALA A 64 -1.64 -1.74 13.68
CA ALA A 64 -2.41 -0.55 14.05
C ALA A 64 -3.03 -0.65 15.45
N TRP A 65 -3.56 -1.81 15.80
CA TRP A 65 -4.09 -2.06 17.13
C TRP A 65 -3.00 -1.99 18.22
N VAL A 66 -1.82 -2.55 17.97
CA VAL A 66 -0.68 -2.46 18.91
C VAL A 66 -0.28 -1.00 19.16
N PHE A 67 -0.34 -0.13 18.16
CA PHE A 67 -0.05 1.32 18.34
C PHE A 67 -0.99 2.01 19.32
N THR A 68 -2.18 1.46 19.61
CA THR A 68 -3.13 2.05 20.57
C THR A 68 -2.61 2.08 22.01
N GLU A 69 -1.61 1.28 22.35
CA GLU A 69 -1.01 1.27 23.67
C GLU A 69 -0.11 2.49 23.94
N GLY A 70 0.44 3.10 22.90
CA GLY A 70 1.24 4.32 22.99
C GLY A 70 2.59 4.16 23.68
N THR A 71 3.05 2.93 23.98
CA THR A 71 4.35 2.66 24.60
C THR A 71 5.45 2.52 23.54
N PHE A 72 6.72 2.65 23.95
CA PHE A 72 7.87 2.45 23.08
C PHE A 72 7.86 1.06 22.44
N GLU A 73 7.68 0.02 23.26
CA GLU A 73 7.65 -1.37 22.82
C GLU A 73 6.53 -1.61 21.80
N ALA A 74 5.34 -1.09 22.09
CA ALA A 74 4.20 -1.17 21.18
C ALA A 74 4.49 -0.44 19.87
N GLY A 75 5.11 0.71 19.90
CA GLY A 75 5.54 1.45 18.72
C GLY A 75 6.49 0.63 17.83
N VAL A 76 7.51 0.00 18.43
CA VAL A 76 8.45 -0.86 17.68
C VAL A 76 7.77 -2.12 17.16
N ILE A 77 7.01 -2.84 17.99
CA ILE A 77 6.31 -4.05 17.58
C ILE A 77 5.28 -3.74 16.48
N GLY A 78 4.46 -2.70 16.68
CA GLY A 78 3.47 -2.26 15.70
C GLY A 78 4.09 -1.91 14.35
N SER A 79 5.23 -1.19 14.35
CA SER A 79 5.94 -0.84 13.12
C SER A 79 6.54 -2.03 12.39
N LEU A 80 6.96 -3.09 13.11
CA LEU A 80 7.39 -4.34 12.48
C LEU A 80 6.22 -5.06 11.80
N PHE A 81 5.02 -5.04 12.37
CA PHE A 81 3.81 -5.56 11.72
C PHE A 81 3.42 -4.74 10.49
N ILE A 82 3.50 -3.42 10.55
CA ILE A 82 3.29 -2.54 9.39
C ILE A 82 4.32 -2.83 8.29
N LEU A 83 5.61 -2.99 8.63
CA LEU A 83 6.64 -3.37 7.67
C LEU A 83 6.32 -4.70 6.98
N LEU A 84 5.87 -5.70 7.75
CA LEU A 84 5.50 -7.00 7.23
C LEU A 84 4.26 -6.93 6.33
N CYS A 85 3.26 -6.12 6.72
CA CYS A 85 2.07 -5.81 5.92
C CYS A 85 2.47 -5.26 4.54
N TYR A 86 3.24 -4.17 4.48
CA TYR A 86 3.69 -3.55 3.22
C TYR A 86 4.56 -4.49 2.37
N THR A 87 5.33 -5.39 3.01
CA THR A 87 6.11 -6.38 2.30
C THR A 87 5.22 -7.43 1.64
N LEU A 88 4.21 -7.95 2.34
CA LEU A 88 3.26 -8.94 1.80
C LEU A 88 2.37 -8.35 0.73
N ASP A 89 1.96 -7.12 0.87
CA ASP A 89 1.23 -6.34 -0.11
C ASP A 89 1.97 -6.30 -1.45
N ASN A 90 3.23 -5.96 -1.46
CA ASN A 90 4.04 -6.06 -2.69
C ASN A 90 4.14 -7.51 -3.22
N CYS A 91 4.15 -8.53 -2.35
CA CYS A 91 4.23 -9.94 -2.74
C CYS A 91 2.98 -10.41 -3.46
N ASP A 92 1.77 -9.96 -3.09
CA ASP A 92 0.53 -10.46 -3.69
C ASP A 92 0.42 -10.10 -5.16
N GLY A 93 0.78 -8.85 -5.53
CA GLY A 93 0.89 -8.43 -6.91
C GLY A 93 1.97 -9.20 -7.69
N GLU A 94 3.11 -9.52 -7.07
CA GLU A 94 4.15 -10.35 -7.68
C GLU A 94 3.65 -11.79 -7.90
N VAL A 95 2.96 -12.39 -6.92
CA VAL A 95 2.34 -13.71 -7.02
C VAL A 95 1.25 -13.72 -8.09
N ALA A 96 0.39 -12.68 -8.12
CA ALA A 96 -0.67 -12.55 -9.13
C ALA A 96 -0.10 -12.52 -10.55
N ARG A 97 0.95 -11.73 -10.78
CA ARG A 97 1.64 -11.64 -12.08
C ARG A 97 2.34 -12.95 -12.45
N ALA A 98 3.07 -13.56 -11.51
CA ALA A 98 3.82 -14.79 -11.76
C ALA A 98 2.89 -15.97 -12.11
N ARG A 99 1.69 -16.03 -11.49
CA ARG A 99 0.71 -17.10 -11.74
C ARG A 99 -0.32 -16.76 -12.83
N GLY A 100 -0.30 -15.56 -13.40
CA GLY A 100 -1.30 -15.11 -14.37
C GLY A 100 -2.70 -14.95 -13.76
N LEU A 101 -2.80 -14.69 -12.46
CA LEU A 101 -4.05 -14.53 -11.69
C LEU A 101 -4.42 -13.06 -11.44
N ALA A 102 -3.74 -12.11 -12.08
CA ALA A 102 -4.06 -10.69 -11.96
C ALA A 102 -5.51 -10.43 -12.39
N SER A 103 -6.29 -9.75 -11.55
CA SER A 103 -7.70 -9.47 -11.80
C SER A 103 -8.10 -8.08 -11.33
N LYS A 104 -9.13 -7.50 -11.95
CA LYS A 104 -9.70 -6.21 -11.53
C LYS A 104 -10.23 -6.25 -10.09
N TRP A 105 -10.77 -7.38 -9.67
CA TRP A 105 -11.27 -7.56 -8.31
C TRP A 105 -10.11 -7.60 -7.30
N GLY A 106 -9.02 -8.33 -7.62
CA GLY A 106 -7.82 -8.37 -6.79
C GLY A 106 -7.23 -6.98 -6.57
N ALA A 107 -7.11 -6.18 -7.63
CA ALA A 107 -6.63 -4.79 -7.53
C ALA A 107 -7.54 -3.92 -6.64
N ARG A 108 -8.88 -4.14 -6.67
CA ARG A 108 -9.80 -3.40 -5.79
C ARG A 108 -9.72 -3.84 -4.34
N PHE A 109 -9.48 -5.11 -4.11
CA PHE A 109 -9.28 -5.64 -2.77
C PHE A 109 -7.97 -5.10 -2.16
N ASP A 110 -6.94 -4.96 -2.97
CA ASP A 110 -5.67 -4.32 -2.65
C ASP A 110 -5.85 -2.84 -2.26
N ASP A 111 -6.48 -2.02 -3.14
CA ASP A 111 -6.82 -0.62 -2.85
C ASP A 111 -7.61 -0.45 -1.53
N PHE A 112 -8.57 -1.37 -1.26
CA PHE A 112 -9.32 -1.38 -0.01
C PHE A 112 -8.44 -1.70 1.20
N THR A 113 -7.53 -2.67 1.05
CA THR A 113 -6.61 -3.08 2.09
C THR A 113 -5.68 -1.94 2.48
N ASP A 114 -5.11 -1.25 1.51
CA ASP A 114 -4.26 -0.08 1.72
C ASP A 114 -5.00 1.01 2.51
N TRP A 115 -6.19 1.40 2.04
CA TRP A 115 -7.00 2.38 2.73
C TRP A 115 -7.33 1.95 4.17
N ALA A 116 -7.70 0.69 4.38
CA ALA A 116 -8.11 0.18 5.70
C ALA A 116 -6.93 0.16 6.68
N VAL A 117 -5.76 -0.30 6.23
CA VAL A 117 -4.53 -0.36 7.06
C VAL A 117 -4.03 1.03 7.40
N ASP A 118 -3.93 1.93 6.41
CA ASP A 118 -3.45 3.29 6.63
C ASP A 118 -4.38 4.07 7.57
N THR A 119 -5.69 3.96 7.37
CA THR A 119 -6.68 4.58 8.25
C THR A 119 -6.59 4.03 9.66
N ALA A 120 -6.53 2.70 9.83
CA ALA A 120 -6.41 2.06 11.13
C ALA A 120 -5.09 2.43 11.83
N PHE A 121 -3.98 2.50 11.09
CA PHE A 121 -2.68 2.91 11.61
C PHE A 121 -2.73 4.31 12.22
N PHE A 122 -3.24 5.32 11.49
CA PHE A 122 -3.32 6.68 12.01
C PHE A 122 -4.30 6.81 13.18
N LEU A 123 -5.41 6.07 13.17
CA LEU A 123 -6.34 6.02 14.29
C LEU A 123 -5.68 5.37 15.53
N GLY A 124 -5.00 4.24 15.36
CA GLY A 124 -4.29 3.57 16.43
C GLY A 124 -3.18 4.43 17.03
N LEU A 125 -2.36 5.05 16.18
CA LEU A 125 -1.31 5.97 16.61
C LEU A 125 -1.88 7.17 17.37
N GLY A 126 -2.91 7.83 16.83
CA GLY A 126 -3.51 8.99 17.48
C GLY A 126 -4.16 8.66 18.82
N PHE A 127 -4.82 7.50 18.92
CA PHE A 127 -5.36 7.01 20.19
C PHE A 127 -4.26 6.72 21.20
N GLY A 128 -3.19 6.04 20.79
CA GLY A 128 -2.05 5.72 21.65
C GLY A 128 -1.35 6.98 22.20
N VAL A 129 -1.06 7.96 21.32
CA VAL A 129 -0.46 9.22 21.73
C VAL A 129 -1.38 10.00 22.66
N TRP A 130 -2.68 10.06 22.37
CA TRP A 130 -3.66 10.67 23.27
C TRP A 130 -3.70 9.97 24.64
N ASN A 131 -3.74 8.66 24.66
CA ASN A 131 -3.82 7.86 25.89
C ASN A 131 -2.63 8.12 26.82
N VAL A 132 -1.44 8.31 26.27
CA VAL A 132 -0.21 8.54 27.05
C VAL A 132 -0.04 10.03 27.40
N SER A 133 -0.31 10.94 26.47
CA SER A 133 -0.12 12.39 26.69
C SER A 133 -1.27 13.07 27.44
N GLY A 134 -2.47 12.49 27.40
CA GLY A 134 -3.71 13.12 27.87
C GLY A 134 -4.26 14.23 26.95
N GLU A 135 -3.55 14.57 25.88
CA GLU A 135 -3.89 15.68 25.00
C GLU A 135 -4.81 15.19 23.86
N VAL A 136 -6.10 15.53 23.91
CA VAL A 136 -7.13 15.10 22.94
C VAL A 136 -6.88 15.58 21.51
N ILE A 137 -6.00 16.56 21.30
CA ILE A 137 -5.65 17.07 19.99
C ILE A 137 -5.11 15.95 19.07
N TRP A 138 -4.38 14.99 19.61
CA TRP A 138 -3.82 13.88 18.85
C TRP A 138 -4.91 12.98 18.25
N TRP A 139 -5.99 12.77 19.00
CA TRP A 139 -7.16 12.05 18.50
C TRP A 139 -7.87 12.81 17.36
N TRP A 140 -8.02 14.14 17.49
CA TRP A 140 -8.60 14.94 16.41
C TRP A 140 -7.74 14.97 15.16
N LEU A 141 -6.42 14.99 15.26
CA LEU A 141 -5.51 14.88 14.12
C LEU A 141 -5.65 13.52 13.43
N ALA A 142 -5.75 12.44 14.19
CA ALA A 142 -5.99 11.10 13.63
C ALA A 142 -7.33 11.01 12.89
N LEU A 143 -8.41 11.55 13.48
CA LEU A 143 -9.72 11.60 12.83
C LEU A 143 -9.70 12.45 11.55
N ALA A 144 -9.00 13.58 11.56
CA ALA A 144 -8.85 14.41 10.37
C ALA A 144 -8.09 13.64 9.26
N THR A 145 -7.02 12.91 9.61
CA THR A 145 -6.29 12.05 8.65
C THR A 145 -7.19 10.97 8.10
N ALA A 146 -7.90 10.23 8.95
CA ALA A 146 -8.83 9.17 8.54
C ALA A 146 -9.95 9.69 7.63
N PHE A 147 -10.48 10.88 7.94
CA PHE A 147 -11.48 11.55 7.09
C PHE A 147 -10.92 11.87 5.70
N GLY A 148 -9.74 12.52 5.63
CA GLY A 148 -9.11 12.86 4.36
C GLY A 148 -8.78 11.63 3.51
N ALA A 149 -8.22 10.58 4.11
CA ALA A 149 -7.94 9.31 3.44
C ALA A 149 -9.21 8.63 2.92
N THR A 150 -10.31 8.70 3.69
CA THR A 150 -11.60 8.12 3.27
C THR A 150 -12.21 8.91 2.11
N VAL A 151 -12.12 10.25 2.13
CA VAL A 151 -12.58 11.09 1.00
C VAL A 151 -11.79 10.76 -0.26
N ASP A 152 -10.46 10.67 -0.17
CA ASP A 152 -9.59 10.32 -1.30
C ASP A 152 -9.95 8.95 -1.89
N TYR A 153 -10.08 7.93 -1.05
CA TYR A 153 -10.53 6.60 -1.44
C TYR A 153 -11.91 6.61 -2.12
N CYS A 154 -12.89 7.37 -1.59
CA CYS A 154 -14.22 7.50 -2.20
C CYS A 154 -14.18 8.20 -3.56
N VAL A 155 -13.31 9.18 -3.73
CA VAL A 155 -13.09 9.88 -5.01
C VAL A 155 -12.50 8.90 -6.03
N ASP A 156 -11.51 8.11 -5.66
CA ASP A 156 -10.88 7.12 -6.53
C ASP A 156 -11.84 6.01 -6.95
N ILE A 157 -12.59 5.44 -6.01
CA ILE A 157 -13.57 4.41 -6.34
C ILE A 157 -14.70 4.95 -7.23
N SER A 158 -15.12 6.20 -7.04
CA SER A 158 -16.15 6.84 -7.87
C SER A 158 -15.67 7.06 -9.30
N ALA A 159 -14.40 7.42 -9.48
CA ALA A 159 -13.78 7.57 -10.79
C ALA A 159 -13.71 6.25 -11.55
N TYR A 160 -13.29 5.19 -10.86
CA TYR A 160 -13.26 3.84 -11.44
C TYR A 160 -14.62 3.39 -11.95
N TRP A 161 -15.71 3.60 -11.18
CA TRP A 161 -17.05 3.22 -11.62
C TRP A 161 -17.54 4.02 -12.83
N ARG A 162 -17.06 5.25 -13.03
CA ARG A 162 -17.34 6.05 -14.22
C ARG A 162 -16.60 5.52 -15.45
N GLU A 163 -15.30 5.24 -15.32
CA GLU A 163 -14.47 4.68 -16.39
C GLU A 163 -14.90 3.27 -16.80
N SER A 164 -15.35 2.46 -15.84
CA SER A 164 -15.84 1.10 -16.10
C SER A 164 -17.18 1.06 -16.86
N ARG A 165 -17.91 2.19 -16.91
CA ARG A 165 -19.12 2.34 -17.75
C ARG A 165 -18.81 2.77 -19.18
N ASP A 166 -17.67 3.41 -19.38
CA ASP A 166 -17.20 3.80 -20.71
C ASP A 166 -16.28 2.67 -21.20
N ASP A 167 -16.80 1.87 -22.17
CA ASP A 167 -16.24 0.60 -22.63
C ASP A 167 -14.90 0.81 -23.37
N SER A 168 -13.86 1.07 -22.64
CA SER A 168 -12.50 1.09 -23.17
C SER A 168 -11.58 0.27 -22.28
N THR A 169 -11.27 -0.92 -22.79
CA THR A 169 -10.29 -1.89 -22.33
C THR A 169 -8.87 -1.31 -22.21
N LYS A 170 -8.62 -0.48 -21.22
CA LYS A 170 -7.26 -0.17 -20.79
C LYS A 170 -7.12 -0.60 -19.33
N VAL A 171 -6.52 -1.79 -19.14
CA VAL A 171 -5.82 -2.09 -17.89
C VAL A 171 -4.85 -0.92 -17.67
N PRO A 172 -4.91 -0.21 -16.51
CA PRO A 172 -3.91 0.81 -16.23
C PRO A 172 -2.55 0.12 -16.30
N ASP A 173 -1.75 0.48 -17.32
CA ASP A 173 -0.34 0.13 -17.35
C ASP A 173 0.24 0.77 -16.09
N ASP A 174 0.85 -0.06 -15.23
CA ASP A 174 1.46 0.35 -13.96
C ASP A 174 2.07 1.74 -14.14
N ALA A 175 1.63 2.71 -13.37
CA ALA A 175 1.98 4.09 -13.54
C ALA A 175 3.48 4.18 -13.81
N LYS A 176 3.84 4.41 -15.06
CA LYS A 176 5.20 4.73 -15.44
C LYS A 176 5.51 5.99 -14.65
N LEU A 177 6.20 5.81 -13.51
CA LEU A 177 6.77 6.92 -12.78
C LEU A 177 7.63 7.66 -13.80
N ASP A 178 7.11 8.78 -14.31
CA ASP A 178 7.81 9.61 -15.28
C ASP A 178 9.19 9.92 -14.70
N ARG A 179 10.21 9.35 -15.34
CA ARG A 179 11.59 9.50 -14.90
C ARG A 179 11.94 10.97 -15.05
N PRO A 180 12.29 11.68 -14.00
CA PRO A 180 12.90 12.99 -14.18
C PRO A 180 14.18 12.80 -15.01
N LYS A 181 14.21 13.41 -16.17
CA LYS A 181 15.33 13.35 -17.13
C LYS A 181 16.54 14.21 -16.70
N MET A 182 16.64 14.61 -15.43
CA MET A 182 17.71 15.47 -14.96
C MET A 182 18.58 14.79 -13.90
N PRO A 183 19.93 14.81 -14.07
CA PRO A 183 20.89 14.44 -13.04
C PRO A 183 21.10 15.62 -12.09
N ASP A 184 20.03 16.13 -11.47
CA ASP A 184 20.11 17.17 -10.46
C ASP A 184 19.96 16.54 -9.09
N LEU A 185 20.83 16.87 -8.15
CA LEU A 185 20.80 16.41 -6.77
C LEU A 185 19.42 16.65 -6.15
N MET A 186 18.80 17.79 -6.46
CA MET A 186 17.47 18.16 -6.00
C MET A 186 16.40 17.19 -6.54
N ALA A 187 16.44 16.85 -7.84
CA ALA A 187 15.50 15.89 -8.43
C ALA A 187 15.68 14.48 -7.83
N SER A 188 16.91 14.10 -7.53
CA SER A 188 17.19 12.82 -6.83
C SER A 188 16.67 12.84 -5.39
N LEU A 189 16.84 13.93 -4.67
CA LEU A 189 16.30 14.08 -3.30
C LEU A 189 14.78 14.07 -3.29
N ILE A 190 14.14 14.79 -4.22
CA ILE A 190 12.66 14.78 -4.37
C ILE A 190 12.15 13.36 -4.71
N TYR A 191 12.84 12.66 -5.62
CA TYR A 191 12.50 11.29 -5.97
C TYR A 191 12.63 10.33 -4.77
N VAL A 192 13.72 10.40 -4.02
CA VAL A 192 13.95 9.58 -2.82
C VAL A 192 12.89 9.91 -1.77
N PHE A 193 12.63 11.19 -1.51
CA PHE A 193 11.60 11.61 -0.56
C PHE A 193 10.20 11.11 -0.96
N HIS A 194 9.82 11.26 -2.23
CA HIS A 194 8.54 10.78 -2.73
C HIS A 194 8.42 9.23 -2.67
N THR A 195 9.52 8.53 -2.95
CA THR A 195 9.55 7.05 -2.88
C THR A 195 9.49 6.57 -1.44
N LEU A 196 10.23 7.21 -0.52
CA LEU A 196 10.18 6.90 0.92
C LEU A 196 8.80 7.17 1.51
N SER A 197 8.15 8.26 1.11
CA SER A 197 6.84 8.63 1.67
C SER A 197 5.67 7.78 1.14
N ARG A 198 5.81 7.11 0.00
CA ARG A 198 4.74 6.27 -0.56
C ARG A 198 5.02 4.77 -0.52
N ALA A 199 6.20 4.35 -0.96
CA ALA A 199 6.51 2.93 -1.10
C ALA A 199 7.23 2.35 0.12
N ASP A 200 8.02 3.16 0.82
CA ASP A 200 8.83 2.74 1.97
C ASP A 200 8.39 3.43 3.27
N PHE A 201 7.12 3.89 3.34
CA PHE A 201 6.55 4.55 4.52
C PHE A 201 6.74 3.74 5.81
N CYS A 202 6.61 2.41 5.72
CA CYS A 202 6.81 1.50 6.85
C CYS A 202 8.22 1.61 7.48
N PHE A 203 9.26 1.92 6.69
CA PHE A 203 10.61 2.15 7.23
C PHE A 203 10.70 3.49 7.96
N ILE A 204 9.98 4.51 7.51
CA ILE A 204 9.87 5.79 8.23
C ILE A 204 9.18 5.57 9.56
N VAL A 205 8.07 4.83 9.58
CA VAL A 205 7.34 4.48 10.81
C VAL A 205 8.26 3.73 11.76
N LEU A 206 8.99 2.72 11.30
CA LEU A 206 9.93 1.95 12.12
C LEU A 206 11.05 2.85 12.66
N GLY A 207 11.66 3.68 11.82
CA GLY A 207 12.70 4.62 12.25
C GLY A 207 12.20 5.59 13.31
N LEU A 208 11.01 6.20 13.10
CA LEU A 208 10.43 7.11 14.08
C LEU A 208 10.02 6.40 15.38
N SER A 209 9.60 5.13 15.31
CA SER A 209 9.28 4.33 16.50
C SER A 209 10.52 4.07 17.36
N LEU A 210 11.66 3.80 16.75
CA LEU A 210 12.93 3.58 17.47
C LEU A 210 13.42 4.83 18.24
N PHE A 211 12.99 6.02 17.82
CA PHE A 211 13.35 7.30 18.46
C PHE A 211 12.17 7.95 19.18
N GLU A 212 11.02 7.29 19.32
CA GLU A 212 9.80 7.80 19.96
C GLU A 212 9.22 9.07 19.28
N PHE A 213 9.45 9.26 17.99
CA PHE A 213 8.97 10.42 17.22
C PHE A 213 7.77 10.11 16.31
N THR A 214 7.07 8.99 16.49
CA THR A 214 5.94 8.61 15.64
C THR A 214 4.79 9.62 15.65
N TRP A 215 4.61 10.34 16.75
CA TRP A 215 3.58 11.39 16.89
C TRP A 215 3.70 12.50 15.84
N VAL A 216 4.92 12.74 15.30
CA VAL A 216 5.16 13.74 14.24
C VAL A 216 4.39 13.41 12.96
N LEU A 217 4.08 12.14 12.74
CA LEU A 217 3.30 11.71 11.57
C LEU A 217 1.87 12.24 11.60
N LEU A 218 1.27 12.44 12.79
CA LEU A 218 -0.13 12.88 12.93
C LEU A 218 -0.41 14.26 12.31
N PRO A 219 0.31 15.34 12.68
CA PRO A 219 0.07 16.64 12.07
C PRO A 219 0.44 16.66 10.58
N LEU A 220 1.50 15.96 10.18
CA LEU A 220 1.90 15.87 8.78
C LEU A 220 0.85 15.16 7.94
N ALA A 221 0.32 14.03 8.43
CA ALA A 221 -0.72 13.28 7.74
C ALA A 221 -2.06 14.00 7.74
N ALA A 222 -2.43 14.68 8.83
CA ALA A 222 -3.67 15.45 8.90
C ALA A 222 -3.72 16.56 7.84
N VAL A 223 -2.60 17.26 7.62
CA VAL A 223 -2.50 18.27 6.55
C VAL A 223 -2.37 17.61 5.17
N GLY A 224 -1.52 16.60 5.05
CA GLY A 224 -1.25 15.91 3.79
C GLY A 224 -2.49 15.24 3.21
N ALA A 225 -3.28 14.56 4.03
CA ALA A 225 -4.50 13.90 3.60
C ALA A 225 -5.53 14.90 3.04
N GLN A 226 -5.65 16.11 3.66
CA GLN A 226 -6.54 17.13 3.12
C GLN A 226 -6.03 17.71 1.80
N ALA A 227 -4.72 17.95 1.69
CA ALA A 227 -4.13 18.46 0.46
C ALA A 227 -4.29 17.48 -0.72
N TYR A 228 -4.24 16.19 -0.45
CA TYR A 228 -4.27 15.14 -1.48
C TYR A 228 -5.60 15.13 -2.26
N TRP A 229 -6.72 14.96 -1.57
CA TRP A 229 -8.03 14.92 -2.23
C TRP A 229 -8.43 16.27 -2.85
N VAL A 230 -8.04 17.40 -2.24
CA VAL A 230 -8.29 18.74 -2.81
C VAL A 230 -7.59 18.90 -4.15
N VAL A 231 -6.30 18.53 -4.22
CA VAL A 231 -5.52 18.59 -5.46
C VAL A 231 -6.07 17.63 -6.51
N ASP A 232 -6.51 16.44 -6.11
CA ASP A 232 -7.07 15.47 -7.06
C ASP A 232 -8.40 15.95 -7.66
N ILE A 233 -9.32 16.44 -6.84
CA ILE A 233 -10.57 17.05 -7.32
C ILE A 233 -10.27 18.24 -8.25
N TYR A 234 -9.34 19.11 -7.88
CA TYR A 234 -8.96 20.26 -8.72
C TYR A 234 -8.45 19.83 -10.10
N LYS A 235 -7.56 18.82 -10.14
CA LYS A 235 -7.04 18.25 -11.41
C LYS A 235 -8.17 17.67 -12.27
N ARG A 236 -9.11 16.94 -11.65
CA ARG A 236 -10.25 16.32 -12.36
C ARG A 236 -11.18 17.38 -12.95
N VAL A 237 -11.54 18.41 -12.18
CA VAL A 237 -12.39 19.52 -12.65
C VAL A 237 -11.73 20.26 -13.81
N ARG A 238 -10.43 20.56 -13.71
CA ARG A 238 -9.68 21.23 -14.78
C ARG A 238 -9.64 20.42 -16.07
N ARG A 239 -9.48 19.09 -15.98
CA ARG A 239 -9.51 18.21 -17.17
C ARG A 239 -10.88 18.16 -17.81
N ALA A 240 -11.95 18.14 -17.03
CA ALA A 240 -13.31 18.16 -17.54
C ALA A 240 -13.64 19.49 -18.28
N GLY A 241 -13.14 20.62 -17.78
CA GLY A 241 -13.33 21.94 -18.42
C GLY A 241 -12.46 22.15 -19.68
N ALA A 242 -11.36 21.39 -19.85
CA ALA A 242 -10.49 21.48 -21.02
C ALA A 242 -11.00 20.63 -22.21
N ASN A 243 -11.98 19.76 -21.96
CA ASN A 243 -12.60 18.88 -22.99
C ASN A 243 -13.96 19.41 -23.47
N GLN A 244 -14.38 20.58 -23.03
CA GLN A 244 -15.54 21.33 -23.54
C GLN A 244 -15.07 22.49 -24.45
#